data_8f2e9f5e213d10774402c674720284ca
#
_entry.id   8f2e9f5e213d10774402c674720284ca
#
_cell.length_a   1.000
_cell.length_b   1.000
_cell.length_c   1.000
_cell.angle_alpha   90.00
_cell.angle_beta   90.00
_cell.angle_gamma   90.00
#
_symmetry.space_group_name_H-M   'P 1'
#
loop_
_entity.id
_entity.type
_entity.pdbx_description
1 polymer ?
#
loop_
_entity_poly.entity_id
_entity_poly.type
_entity_poly.pdbx_seq_one_letter_code
_entity_poly.pdbx_strand_id
1 'polypeptide(L)'
;GDEEHGDEEHGDEEHSDEEHSEEEEGPVTIRLRTERTEAEVAGSNPLPGFEQFKVRFVDTSYKHTEFEGDEVGTVFESDSTNTRVELKHNSWGAWQGVFGFQYTDLDFSAVGAEAFIPNTNTKTTAAFWIERGDFDAWQIDLGLRYEDVKIKVPNTLVLEEGPTGPSSDSDFQPFSASAGTIWTISDAVGLTGSVSYAERAPGVEELYANGPHIATQVFEVGDVSLSKESTVHVEGGARLDLGRFSGSATVYMDQFSDYIYQSDSGLEEEGLPVLVWSQQNADFVGAEVELRYDFEESKFGHWQVFSFADVVDGELSDNTDVPLMPPKRVALGLDWDKGNWTANVLWIHAYDQNNVAELETDTPGYDLLNAELALNGSGQDQFEWQIYLKGQNLLDESIRNSTSYLKDQAPQIGLNIIFGVRVFF
;
A
#
# COMPACT_ATOMS: atom_id res chain seq x y z
N GLY A 1 1.20 -43.43 -85.14
CA GLY A 1 1.29 -43.57 -83.79
C GLY A 1 0.67 -42.38 -83.07
N ASP A 2 -0.57 -42.54 -82.64
CA ASP A 2 -1.34 -41.51 -81.94
C ASP A 2 -1.09 -41.67 -80.41
N GLU A 3 -0.71 -40.61 -79.81
CA GLU A 3 -0.60 -40.55 -78.30
C GLU A 3 -1.81 -39.76 -77.84
N GLU A 4 -2.65 -40.43 -77.04
CA GLU A 4 -3.77 -39.85 -76.30
C GLU A 4 -3.25 -39.13 -75.08
N HIS A 5 -3.59 -37.86 -74.94
CA HIS A 5 -3.42 -37.09 -73.68
C HIS A 5 -4.65 -37.29 -72.80
N GLY A 6 -4.44 -37.88 -71.63
CA GLY A 6 -5.45 -37.95 -70.60
C GLY A 6 -5.53 -36.61 -69.85
N ASP A 7 -6.75 -36.05 -69.80
CA ASP A 7 -7.09 -34.88 -68.99
C ASP A 7 -7.15 -35.29 -67.44
N GLU A 8 -6.23 -34.74 -66.63
CA GLU A 8 -6.35 -34.82 -65.20
C GLU A 8 -7.22 -33.66 -64.71
N GLU A 9 -8.40 -33.99 -64.19
CA GLU A 9 -9.25 -33.09 -63.46
C GLU A 9 -8.58 -32.67 -62.15
N HIS A 10 -8.21 -31.39 -61.97
CA HIS A 10 -7.86 -30.78 -60.71
C HIS A 10 -9.11 -30.56 -59.89
N GLY A 11 -9.24 -31.34 -58.81
CA GLY A 11 -10.23 -31.08 -57.77
C GLY A 11 -9.89 -29.78 -57.05
N ASP A 12 -10.83 -28.83 -57.05
CA ASP A 12 -10.81 -27.62 -56.24
C ASP A 12 -10.98 -28.05 -54.77
N GLU A 13 -9.89 -28.02 -53.99
CA GLU A 13 -9.97 -28.05 -52.54
C GLU A 13 -10.46 -26.68 -52.06
N GLU A 14 -11.72 -26.61 -51.66
CA GLU A 14 -12.26 -25.49 -50.93
C GLU A 14 -11.53 -25.39 -49.59
N HIS A 15 -10.57 -24.47 -49.49
CA HIS A 15 -10.07 -23.99 -48.19
C HIS A 15 -11.23 -23.26 -47.54
N SER A 16 -11.84 -23.90 -46.56
CA SER A 16 -12.65 -23.21 -45.55
C SER A 16 -11.71 -22.31 -44.72
N ASP A 17 -11.71 -21.02 -45.05
CA ASP A 17 -11.21 -20.01 -44.15
C ASP A 17 -12.06 -20.09 -42.86
N GLU A 18 -11.56 -20.79 -41.84
CA GLU A 18 -12.03 -20.60 -40.48
C GLU A 18 -11.62 -19.18 -40.09
N GLU A 19 -12.53 -18.24 -40.27
CA GLU A 19 -12.47 -16.95 -39.60
C GLU A 19 -12.44 -17.24 -38.11
N HIS A 20 -11.24 -17.28 -37.49
CA HIS A 20 -11.10 -17.04 -36.08
C HIS A 20 -11.66 -15.63 -35.83
N SER A 21 -12.90 -15.55 -35.43
CA SER A 21 -13.42 -14.35 -34.81
C SER A 21 -12.53 -14.12 -33.59
N GLU A 22 -11.62 -13.15 -33.67
CA GLU A 22 -11.07 -12.51 -32.47
C GLU A 22 -12.31 -11.97 -31.74
N GLU A 23 -12.78 -12.70 -30.73
CA GLU A 23 -13.75 -12.19 -29.80
C GLU A 23 -13.03 -11.00 -29.15
N GLU A 24 -13.45 -9.78 -29.46
CA GLU A 24 -13.03 -8.58 -28.76
C GLU A 24 -13.43 -8.80 -27.29
N GLU A 25 -12.47 -9.17 -26.44
CA GLU A 25 -12.65 -9.26 -25.00
C GLU A 25 -13.27 -7.94 -24.54
N GLY A 26 -14.44 -8.02 -23.91
CA GLY A 26 -15.14 -6.84 -23.45
C GLY A 26 -14.35 -6.14 -22.34
N PRO A 27 -14.67 -4.89 -22.02
CA PRO A 27 -13.95 -4.19 -20.95
C PRO A 27 -14.12 -4.93 -19.62
N VAL A 28 -13.01 -5.16 -18.91
CA VAL A 28 -13.03 -5.73 -17.57
C VAL A 28 -13.69 -4.73 -16.61
N THR A 29 -14.69 -5.18 -15.87
CA THR A 29 -15.39 -4.39 -14.86
C THR A 29 -15.43 -5.12 -13.51
N ILE A 30 -15.40 -4.36 -12.41
CA ILE A 30 -15.38 -4.91 -11.06
C ILE A 30 -16.62 -4.47 -10.30
N ARG A 31 -17.29 -5.43 -9.64
CA ARG A 31 -18.33 -5.16 -8.65
C ARG A 31 -17.84 -5.54 -7.26
N LEU A 32 -17.71 -4.55 -6.39
CA LEU A 32 -17.19 -4.69 -5.05
C LEU A 32 -18.26 -4.48 -3.98
N ARG A 33 -18.22 -5.30 -2.92
CA ARG A 33 -19.01 -5.15 -1.69
C ARG A 33 -18.12 -5.42 -0.48
N THR A 34 -18.18 -4.52 0.50
CA THR A 34 -17.53 -4.68 1.80
C THR A 34 -18.56 -4.46 2.89
N GLU A 35 -18.62 -5.38 3.85
CA GLU A 35 -19.37 -5.24 5.10
C GLU A 35 -18.40 -5.31 6.27
N ARG A 36 -18.49 -4.34 7.19
CA ARG A 36 -17.62 -4.28 8.36
C ARG A 36 -18.43 -3.99 9.60
N THR A 37 -18.24 -4.82 10.61
CA THR A 37 -18.78 -4.63 11.95
C THR A 37 -17.62 -4.42 12.93
N GLU A 38 -17.69 -3.36 13.72
CA GLU A 38 -16.67 -3.04 14.71
C GLU A 38 -17.33 -2.81 16.06
N ALA A 39 -16.73 -3.39 17.12
CA ALA A 39 -17.11 -3.16 18.50
C ALA A 39 -15.87 -2.89 19.35
N GLU A 40 -15.97 -1.87 20.19
CA GLU A 40 -14.90 -1.51 21.15
C GLU A 40 -15.48 -1.40 22.54
N VAL A 41 -14.78 -1.98 23.51
CA VAL A 41 -15.07 -1.85 24.93
C VAL A 41 -13.80 -1.40 25.63
N ALA A 42 -13.88 -0.31 26.39
CA ALA A 42 -12.80 0.19 27.21
C ALA A 42 -13.28 0.44 28.63
N GLY A 43 -12.40 0.26 29.60
CA GLY A 43 -12.70 0.51 31.00
C GLY A 43 -11.46 0.89 31.79
N SER A 44 -11.66 1.68 32.86
CA SER A 44 -10.59 2.15 33.71
C SER A 44 -10.40 1.24 34.93
N ASN A 45 -9.14 1.12 35.40
CA ASN A 45 -8.76 0.39 36.63
C ASN A 45 -9.27 -1.06 36.64
N PRO A 46 -9.04 -1.88 35.61
CA PRO A 46 -9.58 -3.25 35.52
C PRO A 46 -8.96 -4.16 36.58
N LEU A 47 -7.70 -3.95 36.93
CA LEU A 47 -6.91 -4.73 37.89
C LEU A 47 -5.90 -3.83 38.61
N PRO A 48 -5.45 -4.20 39.83
CA PRO A 48 -4.37 -3.49 40.49
C PRO A 48 -3.11 -3.41 39.62
N GLY A 49 -2.56 -2.21 39.44
CA GLY A 49 -1.40 -1.98 38.55
C GLY A 49 -1.71 -1.60 37.13
N PHE A 50 -2.99 -1.63 36.72
CA PHE A 50 -3.42 -1.26 35.37
C PHE A 50 -4.41 -0.09 35.39
N GLU A 51 -4.15 0.89 34.55
CA GLU A 51 -4.96 2.10 34.39
C GLU A 51 -6.18 1.87 33.50
N GLN A 52 -6.00 1.10 32.40
CA GLN A 52 -7.05 0.91 31.40
C GLN A 52 -6.93 -0.47 30.74
N PHE A 53 -8.07 -1.03 30.39
CA PHE A 53 -8.16 -2.07 29.38
C PHE A 53 -8.95 -1.58 28.17
N LYS A 54 -8.65 -2.17 27.01
CA LYS A 54 -9.35 -1.94 25.77
C LYS A 54 -9.47 -3.27 25.02
N VAL A 55 -10.66 -3.59 24.57
CA VAL A 55 -10.92 -4.75 23.70
C VAL A 55 -11.60 -4.24 22.45
N ARG A 56 -11.01 -4.55 21.31
CA ARG A 56 -11.57 -4.23 20.00
C ARG A 56 -11.79 -5.51 19.22
N PHE A 57 -12.98 -5.65 18.68
CA PHE A 57 -13.38 -6.72 17.78
C PHE A 57 -13.77 -6.11 16.44
N VAL A 58 -13.27 -6.68 15.35
CA VAL A 58 -13.60 -6.29 13.98
C VAL A 58 -13.92 -7.54 13.19
N ASP A 59 -15.04 -7.53 12.50
CA ASP A 59 -15.45 -8.54 11.54
C ASP A 59 -15.63 -7.86 10.18
N THR A 60 -15.02 -8.42 9.15
CA THR A 60 -15.04 -7.84 7.79
C THR A 60 -15.31 -8.95 6.79
N SER A 61 -16.31 -8.75 5.94
CA SER A 61 -16.56 -9.57 4.76
C SER A 61 -16.35 -8.71 3.52
N TYR A 62 -15.52 -9.18 2.63
CA TYR A 62 -15.18 -8.53 1.38
C TYR A 62 -15.44 -9.49 0.22
N LYS A 63 -16.08 -8.97 -0.81
CA LYS A 63 -16.29 -9.70 -2.07
C LYS A 63 -16.12 -8.76 -3.24
N HIS A 64 -15.32 -9.16 -4.23
CA HIS A 64 -15.41 -8.56 -5.55
C HIS A 64 -15.60 -9.63 -6.62
N THR A 65 -16.22 -9.22 -7.69
CA THR A 65 -16.45 -10.05 -8.87
C THR A 65 -15.93 -9.29 -10.07
N GLU A 66 -15.04 -9.90 -10.79
CA GLU A 66 -14.54 -9.44 -12.08
C GLU A 66 -15.44 -9.95 -13.19
N PHE A 67 -15.74 -9.08 -14.14
CA PHE A 67 -16.57 -9.39 -15.29
C PHE A 67 -15.79 -9.07 -16.55
N GLU A 68 -15.80 -9.99 -17.50
CA GLU A 68 -15.35 -9.81 -18.86
C GLU A 68 -16.60 -9.61 -19.75
N GLY A 69 -16.84 -8.35 -20.11
CA GLY A 69 -18.11 -7.99 -20.70
C GLY A 69 -19.29 -8.31 -19.78
N ASP A 70 -20.14 -9.26 -20.12
CA ASP A 70 -21.32 -9.68 -19.33
C ASP A 70 -21.08 -11.01 -18.56
N GLU A 71 -19.96 -11.68 -18.76
CA GLU A 71 -19.61 -12.94 -18.11
C GLU A 71 -18.85 -12.72 -16.80
N VAL A 72 -18.99 -13.66 -15.85
CA VAL A 72 -18.24 -13.65 -14.59
C VAL A 72 -16.89 -14.32 -14.84
N GLY A 73 -15.81 -13.57 -14.79
CA GLY A 73 -14.45 -14.08 -14.85
C GLY A 73 -14.05 -14.73 -13.52
N THR A 74 -13.74 -13.91 -12.50
CA THR A 74 -13.29 -14.43 -11.19
C THR A 74 -14.05 -13.77 -10.04
N VAL A 75 -14.34 -14.56 -9.01
CA VAL A 75 -14.94 -14.12 -7.76
C VAL A 75 -13.91 -14.26 -6.64
N PHE A 76 -13.56 -13.15 -6.03
CA PHE A 76 -12.69 -13.09 -4.85
C PHE A 76 -13.52 -12.81 -3.61
N GLU A 77 -13.31 -13.60 -2.56
CA GLU A 77 -13.94 -13.41 -1.25
C GLU A 77 -12.86 -13.42 -0.15
N SER A 78 -13.00 -12.52 0.82
CA SER A 78 -12.10 -12.43 1.96
C SER A 78 -12.90 -12.11 3.22
N ASP A 79 -13.02 -13.10 4.10
CA ASP A 79 -13.71 -12.99 5.38
C ASP A 79 -12.68 -12.97 6.51
N SER A 80 -12.71 -11.95 7.37
CA SER A 80 -11.74 -11.83 8.45
C SER A 80 -12.37 -11.41 9.78
N THR A 81 -11.88 -12.02 10.85
CA THR A 81 -12.12 -11.55 12.21
C THR A 81 -10.81 -11.12 12.85
N ASN A 82 -10.82 -9.97 13.53
CA ASN A 82 -9.68 -9.46 14.28
C ASN A 82 -10.11 -9.11 15.70
N THR A 83 -9.42 -9.64 16.68
CA THR A 83 -9.61 -9.32 18.09
C THR A 83 -8.31 -8.80 18.68
N ARG A 84 -8.35 -7.61 19.29
CA ARG A 84 -7.20 -7.00 19.95
C ARG A 84 -7.55 -6.64 21.38
N VAL A 85 -6.70 -7.03 22.32
CA VAL A 85 -6.82 -6.76 23.76
C VAL A 85 -5.58 -5.97 24.19
N GLU A 86 -5.79 -4.87 24.88
CA GLU A 86 -4.74 -4.00 25.40
C GLU A 86 -4.95 -3.76 26.89
N LEU A 87 -3.85 -3.78 27.64
CA LEU A 87 -3.78 -3.45 29.06
C LEU A 87 -2.72 -2.38 29.25
N LYS A 88 -3.16 -1.15 29.54
CA LYS A 88 -2.29 -0.04 29.91
C LYS A 88 -1.98 -0.12 31.40
N HIS A 89 -0.70 -0.22 31.75
CA HIS A 89 -0.30 -0.24 33.17
C HIS A 89 -0.23 1.17 33.76
N ASN A 90 -0.31 1.25 35.09
CA ASN A 90 -0.05 2.49 35.81
C ASN A 90 1.40 2.91 35.59
N SER A 91 1.69 4.22 35.66
CA SER A 91 3.05 4.71 35.46
C SER A 91 4.04 4.08 36.44
N TRP A 92 5.15 3.56 35.90
CA TRP A 92 6.31 3.06 36.67
C TRP A 92 7.42 4.13 36.67
N GLY A 93 7.27 5.15 37.50
CA GLY A 93 8.13 6.33 37.45
C GLY A 93 7.85 7.16 36.20
N ALA A 94 8.85 7.33 35.34
CA ALA A 94 8.71 8.02 34.06
C ALA A 94 8.11 7.16 32.94
N TRP A 95 7.91 5.86 33.15
CA TRP A 95 7.48 4.90 32.15
C TRP A 95 5.98 4.67 32.16
N GLN A 96 5.39 4.59 30.97
CA GLN A 96 3.99 4.29 30.73
C GLN A 96 3.84 3.47 29.45
N GLY A 97 3.13 2.35 29.55
CA GLY A 97 3.08 1.44 28.39
C GLY A 97 1.86 0.54 28.37
N VAL A 98 1.85 -0.31 27.36
CA VAL A 98 0.74 -1.19 27.01
C VAL A 98 1.28 -2.59 26.73
N PHE A 99 0.66 -3.60 27.35
CA PHE A 99 0.75 -4.99 26.92
C PHE A 99 -0.46 -5.32 26.07
N GLY A 100 -0.26 -6.00 24.96
CA GLY A 100 -1.35 -6.36 24.07
C GLY A 100 -1.24 -7.77 23.53
N PHE A 101 -2.42 -8.26 23.16
CA PHE A 101 -2.61 -9.53 22.45
C PHE A 101 -3.51 -9.28 21.25
N GLN A 102 -3.22 -9.92 20.11
CA GLN A 102 -4.02 -9.82 18.91
C GLN A 102 -4.19 -11.20 18.28
N TYR A 103 -5.39 -11.48 17.83
CA TYR A 103 -5.73 -12.66 17.05
C TYR A 103 -6.44 -12.24 15.77
N THR A 104 -6.00 -12.77 14.64
CA THR A 104 -6.64 -12.58 13.33
C THR A 104 -6.89 -13.95 12.70
N ASP A 105 -8.07 -14.14 12.15
CA ASP A 105 -8.46 -15.30 11.34
C ASP A 105 -8.97 -14.76 10.01
N LEU A 106 -8.34 -15.16 8.91
CA LEU A 106 -8.61 -14.68 7.57
C LEU A 106 -8.83 -15.88 6.64
N ASP A 107 -10.03 -15.99 6.11
CA ASP A 107 -10.37 -16.93 5.04
C ASP A 107 -10.36 -16.17 3.70
N PHE A 108 -9.58 -16.68 2.75
CA PHE A 108 -9.50 -16.14 1.39
C PHE A 108 -9.92 -17.22 0.39
N SER A 109 -10.69 -16.82 -0.62
CA SER A 109 -11.04 -17.68 -1.75
C SER A 109 -11.04 -16.88 -3.06
N ALA A 110 -10.53 -17.51 -4.12
CA ALA A 110 -10.63 -17.06 -5.49
C ALA A 110 -11.23 -18.22 -6.32
N VAL A 111 -12.29 -17.95 -7.07
CA VAL A 111 -13.00 -18.95 -7.89
C VAL A 111 -13.33 -18.36 -9.24
N GLY A 112 -12.82 -18.95 -10.30
CA GLY A 112 -12.99 -18.54 -11.69
C GLY A 112 -11.82 -18.98 -12.56
N ALA A 113 -11.88 -18.69 -13.85
CA ALA A 113 -10.85 -19.09 -14.82
C ALA A 113 -9.49 -18.37 -14.53
N GLU A 114 -9.53 -17.17 -13.96
CA GLU A 114 -8.35 -16.36 -13.64
C GLU A 114 -7.97 -16.42 -12.14
N ALA A 115 -8.42 -17.44 -11.42
CA ALA A 115 -8.03 -17.64 -10.04
C ALA A 115 -6.59 -18.15 -9.95
N PHE A 116 -5.62 -17.26 -9.74
CA PHE A 116 -4.20 -17.59 -9.67
C PHE A 116 -3.67 -17.85 -8.25
N ILE A 117 -4.52 -17.65 -7.21
CA ILE A 117 -4.18 -17.91 -5.81
C ILE A 117 -5.14 -18.98 -5.27
N PRO A 118 -4.67 -20.05 -4.59
CA PRO A 118 -5.54 -21.04 -4.00
C PRO A 118 -6.32 -20.50 -2.81
N ASN A 119 -7.42 -21.12 -2.46
CA ASN A 119 -8.13 -20.83 -1.23
C ASN A 119 -7.24 -21.06 -0.02
N THR A 120 -7.21 -20.13 0.92
CA THR A 120 -6.35 -20.20 2.11
C THR A 120 -7.08 -19.79 3.38
N ASN A 121 -6.64 -20.31 4.53
CA ASN A 121 -6.99 -19.78 5.84
C ASN A 121 -5.71 -19.37 6.56
N THR A 122 -5.59 -18.08 6.87
CA THR A 122 -4.44 -17.51 7.59
C THR A 122 -4.83 -17.12 9.00
N LYS A 123 -4.15 -17.72 10.00
CA LYS A 123 -4.32 -17.39 11.42
C LYS A 123 -3.07 -16.74 11.97
N THR A 124 -3.22 -15.55 12.53
CA THR A 124 -2.14 -14.83 13.19
C THR A 124 -2.47 -14.64 14.66
N THR A 125 -1.56 -15.07 15.52
CA THR A 125 -1.61 -14.80 16.96
C THR A 125 -0.41 -13.96 17.34
N ALA A 126 -0.61 -12.81 17.97
CA ALA A 126 0.47 -11.90 18.34
C ALA A 126 0.40 -11.46 19.80
N ALA A 127 1.55 -11.29 20.41
CA ALA A 127 1.72 -10.58 21.67
C ALA A 127 2.68 -9.39 21.46
N PHE A 128 2.40 -8.26 22.08
CA PHE A 128 3.24 -7.08 21.96
C PHE A 128 3.33 -6.31 23.27
N TRP A 129 4.39 -5.54 23.38
CA TRP A 129 4.65 -4.62 24.46
C TRP A 129 5.20 -3.32 23.89
N ILE A 130 4.63 -2.20 24.32
CA ILE A 130 5.03 -0.86 23.93
C ILE A 130 5.22 -0.06 25.21
N GLU A 131 6.33 0.66 25.34
CA GLU A 131 6.69 1.44 26.50
C GLU A 131 7.19 2.81 26.09
N ARG A 132 6.75 3.86 26.80
CA ARG A 132 7.23 5.24 26.65
C ARG A 132 7.74 5.75 27.97
N GLY A 133 8.95 6.27 27.96
CA GLY A 133 9.56 6.95 29.10
C GLY A 133 9.77 8.44 28.81
N ASP A 134 9.27 9.30 29.71
CA ASP A 134 9.42 10.74 29.61
C ASP A 134 10.39 11.24 30.72
N PHE A 135 11.55 11.80 30.28
CA PHE A 135 12.66 12.21 31.12
C PHE A 135 13.09 13.64 30.83
N ASP A 136 12.36 14.65 31.30
CA ASP A 136 12.64 16.07 31.06
C ASP A 136 12.93 16.38 29.56
N ALA A 137 14.22 16.31 29.18
CA ALA A 137 14.67 16.59 27.84
C ALA A 137 14.60 15.37 26.88
N TRP A 138 14.32 14.17 27.38
CA TRP A 138 14.33 12.94 26.60
C TRP A 138 13.00 12.21 26.67
N GLN A 139 12.47 11.83 25.52
CA GLN A 139 11.44 10.81 25.40
C GLN A 139 12.07 9.57 24.79
N ILE A 140 11.78 8.41 25.37
CA ILE A 140 12.26 7.11 24.87
C ILE A 140 11.06 6.23 24.61
N ASP A 141 10.97 5.66 23.41
CA ASP A 141 9.94 4.72 23.01
C ASP A 141 10.58 3.34 22.77
N LEU A 142 9.99 2.29 23.33
CA LEU A 142 10.42 0.91 23.14
C LEU A 142 9.24 0.07 22.64
N GLY A 143 9.50 -0.88 21.74
CA GLY A 143 8.50 -1.79 21.23
C GLY A 143 9.04 -3.21 21.06
N LEU A 144 8.22 -4.20 21.40
CA LEU A 144 8.46 -5.63 21.11
C LEU A 144 7.19 -6.24 20.59
N ARG A 145 7.30 -7.13 19.59
CA ARG A 145 6.20 -7.91 19.06
C ARG A 145 6.68 -9.30 18.64
N TYR A 146 5.89 -10.30 18.94
CA TYR A 146 6.07 -11.67 18.47
C TYR A 146 4.76 -12.16 17.86
N GLU A 147 4.86 -12.87 16.75
CA GLU A 147 3.73 -13.43 16.04
C GLU A 147 3.90 -14.93 15.79
N ASP A 148 2.79 -15.65 15.71
CA ASP A 148 2.68 -17.02 15.20
C ASP A 148 1.67 -16.97 14.05
N VAL A 149 2.18 -17.14 12.82
CA VAL A 149 1.41 -17.05 11.58
C VAL A 149 1.30 -18.45 10.98
N LYS A 150 0.07 -18.90 10.76
CA LYS A 150 -0.24 -20.21 10.16
C LYS A 150 -1.09 -20.02 8.93
N ILE A 151 -0.57 -20.42 7.79
CA ILE A 151 -1.26 -20.42 6.51
C ILE A 151 -1.60 -21.84 6.14
N LYS A 152 -2.89 -22.12 5.96
CA LYS A 152 -3.39 -23.42 5.52
C LYS A 152 -3.96 -23.33 4.14
N VAL A 153 -3.58 -24.29 3.29
CA VAL A 153 -4.15 -24.47 1.96
C VAL A 153 -5.06 -25.70 2.03
N PRO A 154 -6.39 -25.54 2.11
CA PRO A 154 -7.30 -26.67 2.17
C PRO A 154 -7.14 -27.56 0.93
N ASN A 155 -7.02 -28.87 1.14
CA ASN A 155 -6.90 -29.88 0.08
C ASN A 155 -8.20 -30.09 -0.74
N THR A 156 -9.07 -29.10 -0.78
CA THR A 156 -10.37 -29.19 -1.44
C THR A 156 -10.35 -28.31 -2.69
N LEU A 157 -10.46 -29.02 -3.76
CA LEU A 157 -10.76 -28.58 -5.10
C LEU A 157 -9.56 -28.69 -6.06
N VAL A 158 -9.41 -29.86 -6.59
CA VAL A 158 -9.15 -29.99 -8.01
C VAL A 158 -10.36 -29.39 -8.71
N LEU A 159 -10.39 -28.07 -8.90
CA LEU A 159 -11.23 -27.47 -9.92
C LEU A 159 -10.64 -27.96 -11.23
N GLU A 160 -11.47 -28.39 -12.18
CA GLU A 160 -11.00 -28.87 -13.48
C GLU A 160 -10.27 -27.77 -14.26
N GLU A 161 -10.35 -26.51 -13.78
CA GLU A 161 -9.68 -25.31 -14.28
C GLU A 161 -9.35 -24.42 -13.09
N GLY A 162 -8.13 -24.50 -12.55
CA GLY A 162 -7.66 -23.65 -11.46
C GLY A 162 -6.22 -23.96 -11.08
N PRO A 163 -5.54 -23.05 -10.33
CA PRO A 163 -4.13 -23.16 -10.05
C PRO A 163 -3.81 -24.48 -9.34
N THR A 164 -2.95 -25.28 -9.95
CA THR A 164 -2.38 -26.50 -9.38
C THR A 164 -1.15 -26.19 -8.53
N GLY A 165 -1.25 -25.20 -7.64
CA GLY A 165 -0.17 -24.84 -6.75
C GLY A 165 0.11 -25.92 -5.69
N PRO A 166 1.29 -25.90 -5.04
CA PRO A 166 1.63 -26.82 -3.98
C PRO A 166 0.70 -26.63 -2.78
N SER A 167 -0.01 -27.68 -2.39
CA SER A 167 -0.87 -27.73 -1.22
C SER A 167 -0.05 -27.99 0.05
N SER A 168 0.76 -27.04 0.50
CA SER A 168 1.50 -27.20 1.74
C SER A 168 1.14 -26.10 2.73
N ASP A 169 0.82 -26.48 3.96
CA ASP A 169 0.69 -25.53 5.06
C ASP A 169 2.03 -24.85 5.34
N SER A 170 2.01 -23.57 5.70
CA SER A 170 3.19 -22.80 6.07
C SER A 170 3.04 -22.20 7.46
N ASP A 171 4.10 -22.25 8.25
CA ASP A 171 4.16 -21.71 9.63
C ASP A 171 5.36 -20.77 9.77
N PHE A 172 5.11 -19.53 10.26
CA PHE A 172 6.15 -18.54 10.49
C PHE A 172 6.04 -17.93 11.88
N GLN A 173 7.18 -17.54 12.46
CA GLN A 173 7.24 -16.87 13.76
C GLN A 173 8.00 -15.54 13.62
N PRO A 174 7.37 -14.47 13.11
CA PRO A 174 7.98 -13.14 13.04
C PRO A 174 8.20 -12.53 14.41
N PHE A 175 9.34 -11.86 14.58
CA PHE A 175 9.69 -11.06 15.73
C PHE A 175 10.07 -9.65 15.32
N SER A 176 9.64 -8.65 16.09
CA SER A 176 10.03 -7.26 15.86
C SER A 176 10.39 -6.57 17.17
N ALA A 177 11.39 -5.69 17.12
CA ALA A 177 11.83 -4.88 18.23
C ALA A 177 12.18 -3.47 17.75
N SER A 178 11.88 -2.45 18.53
CA SER A 178 12.21 -1.07 18.21
C SER A 178 12.64 -0.27 19.43
N ALA A 179 13.51 0.72 19.20
CA ALA A 179 13.86 1.74 20.18
C ALA A 179 13.95 3.09 19.44
N GLY A 180 13.26 4.09 19.98
CA GLY A 180 13.26 5.45 19.46
C GLY A 180 13.50 6.46 20.56
N THR A 181 13.98 7.65 20.20
CA THR A 181 14.18 8.75 21.12
C THR A 181 13.90 10.10 20.50
N ILE A 182 13.38 11.00 21.31
CA ILE A 182 13.30 12.42 21.01
C ILE A 182 14.12 13.15 22.06
N TRP A 183 15.13 13.90 21.66
CA TRP A 183 15.92 14.75 22.53
C TRP A 183 15.55 16.23 22.29
N THR A 184 14.85 16.82 23.25
CA THR A 184 14.50 18.25 23.27
C THR A 184 15.69 19.05 23.76
N ILE A 185 16.52 19.59 22.85
CA ILE A 185 17.69 20.39 23.17
C ILE A 185 17.26 21.75 23.73
N SER A 186 16.21 22.32 23.17
CA SER A 186 15.57 23.57 23.58
C SER A 186 14.13 23.61 23.07
N ASP A 187 13.36 24.63 23.45
CA ASP A 187 12.00 24.84 22.93
C ASP A 187 11.96 24.93 21.39
N ALA A 188 13.10 25.34 20.78
CA ALA A 188 13.21 25.54 19.34
C ALA A 188 13.81 24.34 18.59
N VAL A 189 14.51 23.41 19.26
CA VAL A 189 15.29 22.36 18.59
C VAL A 189 15.09 21.01 19.30
N GLY A 190 14.66 20.04 18.53
CA GLY A 190 14.63 18.63 18.91
C GLY A 190 15.39 17.76 17.92
N LEU A 191 16.04 16.72 18.41
CA LEU A 191 16.63 15.65 17.61
C LEU A 191 15.81 14.38 17.80
N THR A 192 15.67 13.60 16.73
CA THR A 192 15.02 12.29 16.73
C THR A 192 16.00 11.22 16.30
N GLY A 193 15.81 10.02 16.79
CA GLY A 193 16.56 8.87 16.32
C GLY A 193 15.81 7.60 16.63
N SER A 194 15.82 6.65 15.70
CA SER A 194 15.22 5.35 15.92
C SER A 194 16.05 4.23 15.29
N VAL A 195 15.91 3.05 15.87
CA VAL A 195 16.38 1.79 15.31
C VAL A 195 15.29 0.75 15.51
N SER A 196 15.01 -0.02 14.46
CA SER A 196 14.11 -1.16 14.57
C SER A 196 14.64 -2.37 13.82
N TYR A 197 14.29 -3.53 14.31
CA TYR A 197 14.37 -4.81 13.63
C TYR A 197 12.96 -5.34 13.47
N ALA A 198 12.57 -5.68 12.27
CA ALA A 198 11.26 -6.23 11.97
C ALA A 198 11.37 -7.45 11.07
N GLU A 199 10.55 -8.47 11.36
CA GLU A 199 10.36 -9.62 10.49
C GLU A 199 8.91 -9.64 9.96
N ARG A 200 8.73 -10.13 8.74
CA ARG A 200 7.46 -10.34 8.06
C ARG A 200 7.38 -11.77 7.52
N ALA A 201 6.26 -12.44 7.72
CA ALA A 201 5.94 -13.67 7.00
C ALA A 201 5.64 -13.36 5.54
N PRO A 202 5.97 -14.26 4.59
CA PRO A 202 5.49 -14.16 3.22
C PRO A 202 3.96 -14.15 3.14
N GLY A 203 3.42 -13.42 2.16
CA GLY A 203 1.99 -13.40 1.84
C GLY A 203 1.53 -14.67 1.10
N VAL A 204 0.21 -14.84 0.98
CA VAL A 204 -0.36 -16.00 0.28
C VAL A 204 -0.06 -15.96 -1.22
N GLU A 205 -0.04 -14.77 -1.83
CA GLU A 205 0.35 -14.55 -3.22
C GLU A 205 1.81 -14.92 -3.45
N GLU A 206 2.68 -14.48 -2.54
CA GLU A 206 4.13 -14.72 -2.60
C GLU A 206 4.47 -16.21 -2.52
N LEU A 207 3.69 -16.99 -1.76
CA LEU A 207 3.90 -18.42 -1.57
C LEU A 207 3.21 -19.27 -2.62
N TYR A 208 2.01 -18.93 -3.05
CA TYR A 208 1.11 -19.86 -3.71
C TYR A 208 0.53 -19.38 -5.04
N ALA A 209 0.85 -18.18 -5.52
CA ALA A 209 0.42 -17.74 -6.83
C ALA A 209 0.84 -18.73 -7.91
N ASN A 210 -0.03 -19.03 -8.86
CA ASN A 210 0.28 -19.85 -10.03
C ASN A 210 -0.81 -19.70 -11.09
N GLY A 211 -0.71 -18.68 -11.90
CA GLY A 211 -1.67 -18.42 -12.97
C GLY A 211 -1.63 -17.00 -13.53
N PRO A 212 -2.45 -16.73 -14.53
CA PRO A 212 -2.53 -15.41 -15.14
C PRO A 212 -3.17 -14.41 -14.18
N HIS A 213 -2.53 -13.25 -14.03
CA HIS A 213 -3.09 -12.08 -13.39
C HIS A 213 -3.39 -11.04 -14.47
N ILE A 214 -4.57 -11.14 -15.06
CA ILE A 214 -4.94 -10.38 -16.25
C ILE A 214 -4.90 -8.86 -16.00
N ALA A 215 -5.28 -8.43 -14.80
CA ALA A 215 -5.24 -7.01 -14.44
C ALA A 215 -3.82 -6.40 -14.56
N THR A 216 -2.77 -7.16 -14.28
CA THR A 216 -1.36 -6.74 -14.38
C THR A 216 -0.69 -7.23 -15.66
N GLN A 217 -1.37 -8.07 -16.46
CA GLN A 217 -0.87 -8.68 -17.69
C GLN A 217 0.42 -9.49 -17.49
N VAL A 218 0.49 -10.25 -16.41
CA VAL A 218 1.59 -11.15 -16.09
C VAL A 218 1.07 -12.51 -15.66
N PHE A 219 1.88 -13.55 -15.83
CA PHE A 219 1.66 -14.84 -15.19
C PHE A 219 2.48 -14.88 -13.89
N GLU A 220 1.83 -15.03 -12.74
CA GLU A 220 2.50 -15.00 -11.44
C GLU A 220 2.78 -16.40 -10.93
N VAL A 221 4.00 -16.61 -10.42
CA VAL A 221 4.44 -17.87 -9.80
C VAL A 221 4.99 -17.59 -8.41
N GLY A 222 4.35 -18.15 -7.39
CA GLY A 222 4.78 -18.11 -5.99
C GLY A 222 5.88 -19.13 -5.70
N ASP A 223 6.55 -18.93 -4.57
CA ASP A 223 7.56 -19.87 -4.09
C ASP A 223 7.30 -20.26 -2.64
N VAL A 224 6.88 -21.49 -2.41
CA VAL A 224 6.63 -22.06 -1.06
C VAL A 224 7.91 -22.20 -0.22
N SER A 225 9.07 -22.03 -0.80
CA SER A 225 10.35 -22.08 -0.09
C SER A 225 10.77 -20.74 0.51
N LEU A 226 10.01 -19.66 0.25
CA LEU A 226 10.30 -18.35 0.81
C LEU A 226 10.36 -18.38 2.34
N SER A 227 11.36 -17.72 2.89
CA SER A 227 11.53 -17.51 4.32
C SER A 227 10.95 -16.16 4.76
N LYS A 228 10.97 -15.90 6.07
CA LYS A 228 10.61 -14.57 6.58
C LYS A 228 11.56 -13.51 6.03
N GLU A 229 11.02 -12.44 5.52
CA GLU A 229 11.75 -11.21 5.25
C GLU A 229 12.10 -10.52 6.57
N SER A 230 13.29 -9.96 6.69
CA SER A 230 13.66 -9.14 7.86
C SER A 230 14.35 -7.85 7.44
N THR A 231 14.15 -6.79 8.24
CA THR A 231 14.80 -5.50 8.02
C THR A 231 15.38 -4.94 9.30
N VAL A 232 16.53 -4.28 9.17
CA VAL A 232 17.06 -3.34 10.16
C VAL A 232 16.88 -1.93 9.62
N HIS A 233 16.05 -1.15 10.28
CA HIS A 233 15.83 0.26 9.97
C HIS A 233 16.59 1.13 10.97
N VAL A 234 17.28 2.16 10.46
CA VAL A 234 17.92 3.21 11.27
C VAL A 234 17.53 4.57 10.72
N GLU A 235 17.06 5.44 11.61
CA GLU A 235 16.60 6.78 11.26
C GLU A 235 17.22 7.81 12.19
N GLY A 236 17.53 8.99 11.65
CA GLY A 236 17.93 10.16 12.41
C GLY A 236 17.35 11.44 11.83
N GLY A 237 16.87 12.33 12.71
CA GLY A 237 16.22 13.55 12.27
C GLY A 237 16.41 14.72 13.21
N ALA A 238 16.02 15.90 12.72
CA ALA A 238 15.98 17.14 13.48
C ALA A 238 14.63 17.84 13.26
N ARG A 239 14.11 18.45 14.31
CA ARG A 239 12.90 19.27 14.31
C ARG A 239 13.25 20.69 14.76
N LEU A 240 12.72 21.66 14.05
CA LEU A 240 12.89 23.08 14.35
C LEU A 240 11.52 23.73 14.59
N ASP A 241 11.41 24.55 15.63
CA ASP A 241 10.27 25.41 15.90
C ASP A 241 10.79 26.79 16.34
N LEU A 242 10.78 27.73 15.41
CA LEU A 242 11.21 29.10 15.62
C LEU A 242 10.00 30.05 15.67
N GLY A 243 8.85 29.55 16.12
CA GLY A 243 7.61 30.26 16.21
C GLY A 243 6.86 30.31 14.90
N ARG A 244 7.21 31.19 13.98
CA ARG A 244 6.55 31.26 12.65
C ARG A 244 7.17 30.31 11.65
N PHE A 245 8.38 29.89 11.86
CA PHE A 245 9.07 28.94 11.00
C PHE A 245 9.20 27.61 11.77
N SER A 246 8.69 26.55 11.18
CA SER A 246 8.89 25.20 11.68
C SER A 246 9.34 24.28 10.54
N GLY A 247 9.98 23.20 10.89
CA GLY A 247 10.41 22.23 9.90
C GLY A 247 11.01 20.99 10.54
N SER A 248 11.13 19.95 9.72
CA SER A 248 11.80 18.70 10.06
C SER A 248 12.65 18.22 8.89
N ALA A 249 13.72 17.52 9.23
CA ALA A 249 14.51 16.77 8.26
C ALA A 249 14.85 15.42 8.86
N THR A 250 14.69 14.37 8.06
CA THR A 250 14.92 12.98 8.44
C THR A 250 15.76 12.30 7.37
N VAL A 251 16.70 11.47 7.78
CA VAL A 251 17.44 10.56 6.91
C VAL A 251 17.31 9.16 7.48
N TYR A 252 17.16 8.17 6.61
CA TYR A 252 16.98 6.79 7.02
C TYR A 252 17.70 5.81 6.09
N MET A 253 17.92 4.62 6.63
CA MET A 253 18.47 3.48 5.91
C MET A 253 17.76 2.22 6.37
N ASP A 254 17.39 1.38 5.41
CA ASP A 254 16.82 0.06 5.62
C ASP A 254 17.73 -0.99 5.00
N GLN A 255 18.10 -2.00 5.79
CA GLN A 255 18.83 -3.17 5.31
C GLN A 255 17.94 -4.39 5.41
N PHE A 256 17.52 -4.90 4.26
CA PHE A 256 16.70 -6.11 4.18
C PHE A 256 17.56 -7.35 4.00
N SER A 257 17.21 -8.39 4.73
CA SER A 257 17.62 -9.75 4.43
C SER A 257 16.40 -10.50 3.93
N ASP A 258 16.60 -11.25 2.84
CA ASP A 258 15.52 -12.01 2.21
C ASP A 258 14.32 -11.11 1.80
N TYR A 259 14.59 -9.93 1.23
CA TYR A 259 13.56 -9.04 0.67
C TYR A 259 12.78 -9.77 -0.42
N ILE A 260 11.45 -9.76 -0.31
CA ILE A 260 10.56 -10.49 -1.22
C ILE A 260 10.09 -9.53 -2.33
N TYR A 261 10.32 -9.94 -3.57
CA TYR A 261 9.96 -9.16 -4.75
C TYR A 261 9.63 -10.08 -5.93
N GLN A 262 9.01 -9.53 -6.96
CA GLN A 262 8.80 -10.25 -8.23
C GLN A 262 10.00 -10.01 -9.16
N SER A 263 10.53 -11.10 -9.71
CA SER A 263 11.60 -11.08 -10.71
C SER A 263 11.12 -11.66 -12.03
N ASP A 264 11.64 -11.16 -13.14
CA ASP A 264 11.40 -11.75 -14.45
C ASP A 264 12.09 -13.11 -14.56
N SER A 265 11.34 -14.13 -14.99
CA SER A 265 11.90 -15.45 -15.28
C SER A 265 12.49 -15.58 -16.68
N GLY A 266 12.26 -14.61 -17.56
CA GLY A 266 12.56 -14.67 -19.00
C GLY A 266 11.70 -15.66 -19.78
N LEU A 267 10.61 -16.18 -19.18
CA LEU A 267 9.67 -17.10 -19.80
C LEU A 267 8.36 -16.39 -20.12
N GLU A 268 7.61 -16.98 -21.03
CA GLU A 268 6.23 -16.60 -21.34
C GLU A 268 5.30 -17.80 -21.16
N GLU A 269 4.15 -17.61 -20.54
CA GLU A 269 3.09 -18.60 -20.41
C GLU A 269 1.75 -17.94 -20.73
N GLU A 270 0.94 -18.61 -21.56
CA GLU A 270 -0.34 -18.08 -22.06
C GLU A 270 -0.22 -16.72 -22.78
N GLY A 271 0.96 -16.41 -23.32
CA GLY A 271 1.26 -15.14 -23.98
C GLY A 271 1.57 -13.99 -23.02
N LEU A 272 1.72 -14.26 -21.72
CA LEU A 272 2.06 -13.31 -20.67
C LEU A 272 3.51 -13.55 -20.18
N PRO A 273 4.26 -12.49 -19.81
CA PRO A 273 5.55 -12.65 -19.15
C PRO A 273 5.37 -13.30 -17.77
N VAL A 274 6.25 -14.25 -17.44
CA VAL A 274 6.21 -14.97 -16.16
C VAL A 274 7.04 -14.27 -15.12
N LEU A 275 6.41 -13.71 -14.08
CA LEU A 275 7.05 -13.16 -12.90
C LEU A 275 7.05 -14.20 -11.77
N VAL A 276 8.22 -14.37 -11.14
CA VAL A 276 8.42 -15.33 -10.04
C VAL A 276 8.69 -14.56 -8.75
N TRP A 277 8.00 -14.92 -7.68
CA TRP A 277 8.31 -14.41 -6.36
C TRP A 277 9.65 -14.95 -5.86
N SER A 278 10.56 -14.05 -5.54
CA SER A 278 11.96 -14.32 -5.24
C SER A 278 12.40 -13.60 -3.97
N GLN A 279 13.52 -14.03 -3.39
CA GLN A 279 14.12 -13.37 -2.23
C GLN A 279 15.57 -13.00 -2.48
N GLN A 280 15.95 -11.79 -2.10
CA GLN A 280 17.32 -11.29 -2.16
C GLN A 280 17.53 -10.20 -1.11
N ASN A 281 18.77 -9.98 -0.66
CA ASN A 281 19.04 -8.83 0.20
C ASN A 281 18.86 -7.54 -0.58
N ALA A 282 18.38 -6.50 0.10
CA ALA A 282 18.16 -5.17 -0.47
C ALA A 282 18.56 -4.08 0.53
N ASP A 283 19.13 -3.00 0.04
CA ASP A 283 19.45 -1.82 0.82
C ASP A 283 18.67 -0.62 0.30
N PHE A 284 18.07 0.16 1.21
CA PHE A 284 17.37 1.40 0.88
C PHE A 284 17.97 2.55 1.67
N VAL A 285 18.05 3.72 1.03
CA VAL A 285 18.44 4.97 1.67
C VAL A 285 17.49 6.07 1.26
N GLY A 286 17.00 6.84 2.24
CA GLY A 286 16.09 7.92 1.95
C GLY A 286 16.29 9.15 2.81
N ALA A 287 15.70 10.25 2.36
CA ALA A 287 15.67 11.51 3.07
C ALA A 287 14.35 12.24 2.82
N GLU A 288 13.87 12.91 3.86
CA GLU A 288 12.64 13.71 3.84
C GLU A 288 12.89 15.06 4.51
N VAL A 289 12.31 16.12 3.97
CA VAL A 289 12.37 17.46 4.53
C VAL A 289 10.99 18.09 4.43
N GLU A 290 10.52 18.66 5.53
CA GLU A 290 9.30 19.48 5.58
C GLU A 290 9.62 20.85 6.16
N LEU A 291 9.09 21.89 5.56
CA LEU A 291 9.25 23.27 6.01
C LEU A 291 7.90 23.97 6.00
N ARG A 292 7.66 24.81 6.99
CA ARG A 292 6.44 25.60 7.13
C ARG A 292 6.75 27.01 7.62
N TYR A 293 6.07 27.98 7.07
CA TYR A 293 6.17 29.37 7.51
C TYR A 293 4.78 29.99 7.65
N ASP A 294 4.46 30.44 8.86
CA ASP A 294 3.23 31.13 9.23
C ASP A 294 3.42 32.64 9.16
N PHE A 295 2.69 33.30 8.27
CA PHE A 295 2.70 34.77 8.18
C PHE A 295 1.89 35.37 9.33
N GLU A 296 2.18 36.64 9.68
CA GLU A 296 1.32 37.37 10.60
C GLU A 296 -0.08 37.53 10.03
N GLU A 297 -1.07 37.35 10.92
CA GLU A 297 -2.44 37.63 10.56
C GLU A 297 -2.57 39.10 10.08
N SER A 298 -3.25 39.29 8.99
CA SER A 298 -3.44 40.58 8.33
C SER A 298 -4.91 40.81 8.01
N LYS A 299 -5.23 42.06 7.56
CA LYS A 299 -6.58 42.33 7.04
C LYS A 299 -6.98 41.45 5.85
N PHE A 300 -6.02 40.80 5.22
CA PHE A 300 -6.24 39.85 4.11
C PHE A 300 -6.41 38.43 4.55
N GLY A 301 -6.39 38.14 5.87
CA GLY A 301 -6.44 36.81 6.47
C GLY A 301 -5.09 36.32 6.93
N HIS A 302 -5.05 35.05 7.36
CA HIS A 302 -3.87 34.31 7.73
C HIS A 302 -3.36 33.55 6.50
N TRP A 303 -2.05 33.49 6.34
CA TRP A 303 -1.37 32.77 5.26
C TRP A 303 -0.31 31.85 5.84
N GLN A 304 -0.20 30.67 5.26
CA GLN A 304 0.86 29.73 5.57
C GLN A 304 1.45 29.17 4.28
N VAL A 305 2.76 29.14 4.18
CA VAL A 305 3.48 28.43 3.10
C VAL A 305 4.11 27.18 3.70
N PHE A 306 3.98 26.08 3.00
CA PHE A 306 4.67 24.85 3.34
C PHE A 306 5.34 24.24 2.12
N SER A 307 6.38 23.46 2.35
CA SER A 307 7.06 22.68 1.31
C SER A 307 7.52 21.36 1.88
N PHE A 308 7.60 20.36 1.02
CA PHE A 308 8.27 19.10 1.33
C PHE A 308 9.16 18.65 0.17
N ALA A 309 10.14 17.84 0.48
CA ALA A 309 10.94 17.13 -0.51
C ALA A 309 11.25 15.74 0.04
N ASP A 310 11.17 14.72 -0.79
CA ASP A 310 11.46 13.35 -0.45
C ASP A 310 12.27 12.65 -1.56
N VAL A 311 13.09 11.71 -1.14
CA VAL A 311 13.87 10.84 -2.00
C VAL A 311 14.09 9.51 -1.29
N VAL A 312 13.94 8.42 -2.04
CA VAL A 312 14.36 7.08 -1.63
C VAL A 312 15.03 6.41 -2.82
N ASP A 313 16.08 5.66 -2.55
CA ASP A 313 16.80 4.85 -3.49
C ASP A 313 16.95 3.44 -2.93
N GLY A 314 16.79 2.41 -3.76
CA GLY A 314 16.79 1.02 -3.35
C GLY A 314 17.58 0.17 -4.35
N GLU A 315 18.44 -0.71 -3.83
CA GLU A 315 19.30 -1.58 -4.64
C GLU A 315 19.27 -3.01 -4.08
N LEU A 316 19.15 -3.99 -4.97
CA LEU A 316 19.26 -5.40 -4.64
C LEU A 316 20.74 -5.80 -4.52
N SER A 317 21.05 -6.92 -3.85
CA SER A 317 22.44 -7.33 -3.57
C SER A 317 23.27 -7.69 -4.80
N ASP A 318 22.67 -7.87 -5.96
CA ASP A 318 23.32 -8.05 -7.25
C ASP A 318 23.58 -6.73 -8.02
N ASN A 319 23.26 -5.60 -7.41
CA ASN A 319 23.31 -4.23 -7.92
C ASN A 319 22.27 -3.97 -9.03
N THR A 320 21.14 -4.63 -9.00
CA THR A 320 19.97 -4.27 -9.80
C THR A 320 19.03 -3.39 -9.01
N ASP A 321 18.22 -2.59 -9.70
CA ASP A 321 17.24 -1.70 -9.08
C ASP A 321 16.09 -2.50 -8.45
N VAL A 322 15.61 -2.05 -7.29
CA VAL A 322 14.39 -2.59 -6.67
C VAL A 322 13.17 -2.21 -7.52
N PRO A 323 12.26 -3.15 -7.80
CA PRO A 323 11.07 -2.83 -8.60
C PRO A 323 10.14 -1.83 -7.91
N LEU A 324 9.37 -1.09 -8.74
CA LEU A 324 8.28 -0.20 -8.34
C LEU A 324 8.71 0.95 -7.41
N MET A 325 9.91 1.48 -7.59
CA MET A 325 10.42 2.60 -6.78
C MET A 325 9.70 3.92 -7.10
N PRO A 326 9.37 4.74 -6.09
CA PRO A 326 8.78 6.06 -6.30
C PRO A 326 9.81 7.06 -6.83
N PRO A 327 9.40 8.10 -7.58
CA PRO A 327 10.28 9.17 -8.02
C PRO A 327 10.64 10.11 -6.86
N LYS A 328 11.74 10.85 -6.99
CA LYS A 328 12.05 12.00 -6.13
C LYS A 328 10.99 13.07 -6.33
N ARG A 329 10.56 13.73 -5.23
CA ARG A 329 9.52 14.76 -5.29
C ARG A 329 9.91 16.01 -4.53
N VAL A 330 9.41 17.14 -5.02
CA VAL A 330 9.41 18.42 -4.29
C VAL A 330 8.02 19.02 -4.38
N ALA A 331 7.59 19.70 -3.33
CA ALA A 331 6.28 20.34 -3.29
C ALA A 331 6.33 21.74 -2.67
N LEU A 332 5.40 22.58 -3.09
CA LEU A 332 5.14 23.89 -2.50
C LEU A 332 3.64 24.08 -2.33
N GLY A 333 3.23 24.36 -1.11
CA GLY A 333 1.83 24.61 -0.76
C GLY A 333 1.62 25.98 -0.17
N LEU A 334 0.42 26.49 -0.36
CA LEU A 334 -0.05 27.77 0.19
C LEU A 334 -1.44 27.55 0.78
N ASP A 335 -1.56 27.78 2.07
CA ASP A 335 -2.84 27.81 2.78
C ASP A 335 -3.25 29.25 3.09
N TRP A 336 -4.53 29.53 3.00
CA TRP A 336 -5.13 30.80 3.34
C TRP A 336 -6.44 30.60 4.07
N ASP A 337 -6.62 31.37 5.14
CA ASP A 337 -7.89 31.44 5.85
C ASP A 337 -8.27 32.89 6.16
N LYS A 338 -9.57 33.19 6.04
CA LYS A 338 -10.14 34.48 6.41
C LYS A 338 -11.62 34.32 6.77
N GLY A 339 -11.91 34.46 8.05
CA GLY A 339 -13.27 34.33 8.54
C GLY A 339 -13.82 32.93 8.25
N ASN A 340 -14.82 32.85 7.37
CA ASN A 340 -15.45 31.57 6.98
C ASN A 340 -14.81 30.96 5.72
N TRP A 341 -13.86 31.62 5.09
CA TRP A 341 -13.22 31.14 3.87
C TRP A 341 -11.90 30.48 4.17
N THR A 342 -11.67 29.34 3.51
CA THR A 342 -10.37 28.65 3.48
C THR A 342 -9.99 28.34 2.05
N ALA A 343 -8.72 28.46 1.72
CA ALA A 343 -8.19 28.05 0.42
C ALA A 343 -6.85 27.37 0.59
N ASN A 344 -6.61 26.39 -0.27
CA ASN A 344 -5.34 25.67 -0.37
C ASN A 344 -4.92 25.58 -1.82
N VAL A 345 -3.63 25.73 -2.08
CA VAL A 345 -3.01 25.46 -3.39
C VAL A 345 -1.78 24.60 -3.13
N LEU A 346 -1.65 23.50 -3.84
CA LEU A 346 -0.51 22.59 -3.74
C LEU A 346 0.02 22.29 -5.13
N TRP A 347 1.30 22.60 -5.34
CA TRP A 347 2.07 22.18 -6.50
C TRP A 347 3.08 21.11 -6.08
N ILE A 348 3.16 20.02 -6.85
CA ILE A 348 4.11 18.93 -6.68
C ILE A 348 4.83 18.72 -8.01
N HIS A 349 6.14 18.69 -7.98
CA HIS A 349 6.97 18.24 -9.08
C HIS A 349 7.56 16.87 -8.72
N ALA A 350 7.20 15.86 -9.50
CA ALA A 350 7.81 14.55 -9.48
C ALA A 350 8.84 14.45 -10.60
N TYR A 351 10.04 14.02 -10.28
CA TYR A 351 11.11 13.84 -11.28
C TYR A 351 10.90 12.55 -12.07
N ASP A 352 11.62 12.41 -13.18
CA ASP A 352 11.66 11.16 -13.94
C ASP A 352 12.14 10.01 -13.04
N GLN A 353 11.50 8.83 -13.16
CA GLN A 353 11.98 7.59 -12.54
C GLN A 353 12.52 6.67 -13.64
N ASN A 354 13.85 6.57 -13.65
CA ASN A 354 14.61 5.81 -14.65
C ASN A 354 15.40 4.66 -14.02
N ASN A 355 15.42 4.56 -12.67
CA ASN A 355 15.96 3.41 -11.95
C ASN A 355 14.83 2.39 -11.86
N VAL A 356 14.78 1.49 -12.82
CA VAL A 356 13.66 0.55 -13.01
C VAL A 356 14.20 -0.87 -13.09
N ALA A 357 13.43 -1.82 -12.56
CA ALA A 357 13.73 -3.23 -12.67
C ALA A 357 13.50 -3.76 -14.10
N GLU A 358 13.93 -4.99 -14.36
CA GLU A 358 13.69 -5.67 -15.62
C GLU A 358 12.18 -5.75 -15.90
N LEU A 359 11.75 -5.56 -17.14
CA LEU A 359 10.36 -5.41 -17.60
C LEU A 359 9.62 -4.13 -17.16
N GLU A 360 10.19 -3.31 -16.31
CA GLU A 360 9.61 -2.00 -16.01
C GLU A 360 10.01 -0.98 -17.09
N THR A 361 9.10 -0.05 -17.36
CA THR A 361 9.36 1.10 -18.23
C THR A 361 9.77 2.33 -17.43
N ASP A 362 10.59 3.21 -18.02
CA ASP A 362 10.83 4.54 -17.46
C ASP A 362 9.51 5.28 -17.23
N THR A 363 9.43 6.05 -16.15
CA THR A 363 8.26 6.87 -15.86
C THR A 363 8.63 8.34 -15.95
N PRO A 364 8.07 9.08 -16.91
CA PRO A 364 8.29 10.52 -17.01
C PRO A 364 7.83 11.26 -15.77
N GLY A 365 8.59 12.29 -15.39
CA GLY A 365 8.20 13.23 -14.35
C GLY A 365 6.96 14.03 -14.73
N TYR A 366 6.35 14.68 -13.74
CA TYR A 366 5.14 15.48 -13.94
C TYR A 366 5.05 16.65 -12.96
N ASP A 367 4.22 17.62 -13.31
CA ASP A 367 3.82 18.74 -12.46
C ASP A 367 2.34 18.60 -12.09
N LEU A 368 2.03 18.38 -10.82
CA LEU A 368 0.67 18.28 -10.30
C LEU A 368 0.30 19.57 -9.58
N LEU A 369 -0.75 20.26 -10.05
CA LEU A 369 -1.32 21.41 -9.37
C LEU A 369 -2.73 21.12 -8.90
N ASN A 370 -2.94 21.21 -7.58
CA ASN A 370 -4.25 21.08 -6.93
C ASN A 370 -4.62 22.37 -6.25
N ALA A 371 -5.92 22.71 -6.19
CA ALA A 371 -6.42 23.84 -5.43
C ALA A 371 -7.79 23.53 -4.84
N GLU A 372 -8.07 24.07 -3.66
CA GLU A 372 -9.38 23.99 -3.02
C GLU A 372 -9.78 25.36 -2.45
N LEU A 373 -11.04 25.74 -2.62
CA LEU A 373 -11.65 26.88 -1.98
C LEU A 373 -12.89 26.41 -1.24
N ALA A 374 -12.99 26.71 0.04
CA ALA A 374 -14.14 26.33 0.84
C ALA A 374 -14.72 27.51 1.62
N LEU A 375 -16.03 27.47 1.78
CA LEU A 375 -16.81 28.35 2.63
C LEU A 375 -17.43 27.51 3.76
N ASN A 376 -17.05 27.83 4.99
CA ASN A 376 -17.51 27.17 6.20
C ASN A 376 -18.58 27.99 6.89
N GLY A 377 -19.56 27.36 7.49
CA GLY A 377 -20.59 28.02 8.26
C GLY A 377 -21.12 27.17 9.39
N SER A 378 -21.69 27.84 10.38
CA SER A 378 -22.39 27.19 11.50
C SER A 378 -23.81 27.72 11.61
N GLY A 379 -24.75 26.83 11.87
CA GLY A 379 -26.15 27.14 12.16
C GLY A 379 -26.45 27.05 13.64
N GLN A 380 -27.73 27.10 13.99
CA GLN A 380 -28.20 26.84 15.35
C GLN A 380 -28.06 25.33 15.67
N ASP A 381 -27.83 24.98 16.95
CA ASP A 381 -27.78 23.59 17.44
C ASP A 381 -26.63 22.72 16.93
N GLN A 382 -25.39 23.24 16.87
CA GLN A 382 -24.18 22.51 16.45
C GLN A 382 -24.16 22.05 14.99
N PHE A 383 -25.06 22.54 14.18
CA PHE A 383 -25.06 22.29 12.74
C PHE A 383 -23.92 23.06 12.07
N GLU A 384 -22.95 22.31 11.51
CA GLU A 384 -21.85 22.89 10.72
C GLU A 384 -21.98 22.47 9.26
N TRP A 385 -21.61 23.38 8.35
CA TRP A 385 -21.62 23.07 6.93
C TRP A 385 -20.42 23.66 6.22
N GLN A 386 -20.03 23.03 5.15
CA GLN A 386 -18.97 23.46 4.26
C GLN A 386 -19.44 23.30 2.81
N ILE A 387 -19.27 24.36 2.02
CA ILE A 387 -19.40 24.33 0.56
C ILE A 387 -17.99 24.43 0.00
N TYR A 388 -17.60 23.56 -0.91
CA TYR A 388 -16.24 23.58 -1.46
C TYR A 388 -16.21 23.39 -2.96
N LEU A 389 -15.19 23.95 -3.58
CA LEU A 389 -14.78 23.75 -4.95
C LEU A 389 -13.34 23.26 -4.94
N LYS A 390 -13.10 22.07 -5.49
CA LYS A 390 -11.78 21.44 -5.55
C LYS A 390 -11.39 21.20 -7.01
N GLY A 391 -10.22 21.66 -7.40
CA GLY A 391 -9.57 21.34 -8.66
C GLY A 391 -8.42 20.36 -8.40
N GLN A 392 -8.38 19.28 -9.15
CA GLN A 392 -7.32 18.29 -9.14
C GLN A 392 -6.68 18.24 -10.51
N ASN A 393 -5.36 18.09 -10.54
CA ASN A 393 -4.58 18.05 -11.77
C ASN A 393 -4.94 19.23 -12.71
N LEU A 394 -4.87 20.47 -12.17
CA LEU A 394 -5.27 21.69 -12.89
C LEU A 394 -4.40 22.01 -14.10
N LEU A 395 -3.25 21.34 -14.24
CA LEU A 395 -2.36 21.45 -15.40
C LEU A 395 -2.70 20.42 -16.49
N ASP A 396 -3.66 19.51 -16.23
CA ASP A 396 -4.08 18.43 -17.14
C ASP A 396 -2.92 17.56 -17.60
N GLU A 397 -1.98 17.28 -16.70
CA GLU A 397 -0.82 16.43 -16.97
C GLU A 397 -1.21 14.95 -17.05
N SER A 398 -0.55 14.20 -17.92
CA SER A 398 -0.68 12.72 -17.97
C SER A 398 0.19 12.10 -16.89
N ILE A 399 -0.36 11.90 -15.70
CA ILE A 399 0.37 11.42 -14.53
C ILE A 399 0.36 9.91 -14.50
N ARG A 400 1.56 9.32 -14.50
CA ARG A 400 1.79 7.88 -14.33
C ARG A 400 2.49 7.64 -12.99
N ASN A 401 2.00 6.65 -12.24
CA ASN A 401 2.60 6.31 -10.95
C ASN A 401 3.62 5.20 -11.14
N SER A 402 4.91 5.48 -10.97
CA SER A 402 5.99 4.51 -11.13
C SER A 402 5.85 3.27 -10.24
N THR A 403 5.15 3.37 -9.11
CA THR A 403 4.89 2.27 -8.19
C THR A 403 3.70 1.38 -8.58
N SER A 404 3.16 1.56 -9.79
CA SER A 404 2.01 0.79 -10.31
C SER A 404 2.40 -0.05 -11.50
N TYR A 405 2.08 -1.34 -11.49
CA TYR A 405 2.18 -2.20 -12.66
C TYR A 405 1.33 -1.71 -13.83
N LEU A 406 0.23 -1.01 -13.55
CA LEU A 406 -0.70 -0.48 -14.55
C LEU A 406 -0.35 0.93 -15.04
N LYS A 407 0.81 1.48 -14.70
CA LYS A 407 1.18 2.87 -15.00
C LYS A 407 1.04 3.25 -16.46
N ASP A 408 1.31 2.32 -17.38
CA ASP A 408 1.25 2.56 -18.82
C ASP A 408 -0.16 2.47 -19.39
N GLN A 409 -1.07 1.79 -18.70
CA GLN A 409 -2.45 1.53 -19.14
C GLN A 409 -3.45 2.42 -18.40
N ALA A 410 -3.23 2.71 -17.11
CA ALA A 410 -4.15 3.44 -16.24
C ALA A 410 -3.47 4.69 -15.64
N PRO A 411 -3.26 5.76 -16.41
CA PRO A 411 -2.79 7.04 -15.86
C PRO A 411 -3.81 7.59 -14.86
N GLN A 412 -3.35 8.46 -13.96
CA GLN A 412 -4.24 9.16 -13.04
C GLN A 412 -5.24 10.06 -13.79
N ILE A 413 -6.32 10.41 -13.11
CA ILE A 413 -7.35 11.31 -13.67
C ILE A 413 -6.70 12.62 -14.11
N GLY A 414 -6.99 13.07 -15.33
CA GLY A 414 -6.62 14.39 -15.86
C GLY A 414 -7.32 15.51 -15.09
N LEU A 415 -7.49 16.67 -15.71
CA LEU A 415 -8.17 17.81 -15.09
C LEU A 415 -9.54 17.42 -14.52
N ASN A 416 -9.71 17.58 -13.21
CA ASN A 416 -10.94 17.25 -12.51
C ASN A 416 -11.40 18.41 -11.60
N ILE A 417 -12.67 18.81 -11.72
CA ILE A 417 -13.29 19.86 -10.91
C ILE A 417 -14.45 19.25 -10.13
N ILE A 418 -14.39 19.36 -8.81
CA ILE A 418 -15.38 18.81 -7.89
C ILE A 418 -16.04 19.96 -7.13
N PHE A 419 -17.36 20.04 -7.20
CA PHE A 419 -18.17 20.87 -6.31
C PHE A 419 -18.88 19.99 -5.29
N GLY A 420 -18.84 20.36 -4.01
CA GLY A 420 -19.46 19.57 -2.97
C GLY A 420 -19.96 20.37 -1.79
N VAL A 421 -20.86 19.72 -1.03
CA VAL A 421 -21.38 20.22 0.24
C VAL A 421 -21.19 19.13 1.29
N ARG A 422 -20.65 19.51 2.44
CA ARG A 422 -20.57 18.67 3.64
C ARG A 422 -21.43 19.27 4.74
N VAL A 423 -22.07 18.44 5.48
CA VAL A 423 -22.93 18.82 6.61
C VAL A 423 -22.60 17.95 7.80
N PHE A 424 -22.39 18.58 8.96
CA PHE A 424 -22.11 17.92 10.23
C PHE A 424 -23.25 18.25 11.21
N PHE A 425 -23.80 17.27 11.91
CA PHE A 425 -24.92 17.42 12.86
C PHE A 425 -24.83 16.40 14.00
#